data_ddd3e8ceec67142c46577ee5abb1684b
#
_entry.id   ddd3e8ceec67142c46577ee5abb1684b
#
_cell.length_a   1.000
_cell.length_b   1.000
_cell.length_c   1.000
_cell.angle_alpha   90.00
_cell.angle_beta   90.00
_cell.angle_gamma   90.00
#
_symmetry.space_group_name_H-M   'P 1'
#
loop_
_entity.id
_entity.type
_entity.pdbx_description
1 polymer ?
#
loop_
_entity_poly.entity_id
_entity_poly.type
_entity_poly.pdbx_seq_one_letter_code
_entity_poly.pdbx_strand_id
1 'polypeptide(L)'
;MNFKKTISVAVIAASVLALFSGCAKESSRVVQTPTVASLNTNYSGERIAVSVGRFNNQSSYNNGVFSDGEDRLGNQAQTILISSLQQTGRFSVLDRTNMRAIKEESAISKSAQNLKGARYVITGDVTEFGRKTTGDHQLFGILGKGKTQTAYSKVNLNIVDVRTSEVVFSTQGAGEYELSNREVLGFGGTAGYDSTLNGKVLSLAII
;
A
#
# COMPACT_ATOMS: atom_id res chain seq x y z
N MET A 1 -64.63 5.45 27.35
CA MET A 1 -64.30 4.69 26.10
C MET A 1 -63.04 5.31 25.50
N ASN A 2 -61.98 4.58 25.31
CA ASN A 2 -60.71 4.88 24.66
C ASN A 2 -59.39 4.82 25.47
N PHE A 3 -59.42 4.50 26.75
CA PHE A 3 -58.18 4.38 27.51
C PHE A 3 -57.29 3.19 27.05
N LYS A 4 -57.93 2.06 26.67
CA LYS A 4 -57.23 0.88 26.15
C LYS A 4 -56.58 1.09 24.76
N LYS A 5 -57.19 1.93 23.90
CA LYS A 5 -56.63 2.23 22.56
C LYS A 5 -55.41 3.15 22.62
N THR A 6 -55.40 4.10 23.55
CA THR A 6 -54.25 5.01 23.74
C THR A 6 -53.02 4.30 24.31
N ILE A 7 -53.21 3.32 25.22
CA ILE A 7 -52.10 2.51 25.75
C ILE A 7 -51.53 1.61 24.66
N SER A 8 -52.35 1.01 23.81
CA SER A 8 -51.88 0.15 22.72
C SER A 8 -51.06 0.90 21.67
N VAL A 9 -51.46 2.12 21.32
CA VAL A 9 -50.70 2.98 20.38
C VAL A 9 -49.37 3.45 20.98
N ALA A 10 -49.34 3.79 22.27
CA ALA A 10 -48.13 4.22 22.97
C ALA A 10 -47.09 3.07 23.07
N VAL A 11 -47.53 1.84 23.29
CA VAL A 11 -46.64 0.66 23.35
C VAL A 11 -46.06 0.33 21.97
N ILE A 12 -46.82 0.46 20.89
CA ILE A 12 -46.35 0.25 19.52
C ILE A 12 -45.37 1.34 19.11
N ALA A 13 -45.60 2.60 19.47
CA ALA A 13 -44.67 3.69 19.19
C ALA A 13 -43.33 3.54 19.94
N ALA A 14 -43.36 3.09 21.20
CA ALA A 14 -42.15 2.85 21.99
C ALA A 14 -41.32 1.67 21.45
N SER A 15 -41.96 0.62 20.93
CA SER A 15 -41.25 -0.52 20.33
C SER A 15 -40.61 -0.18 18.99
N VAL A 16 -41.18 0.74 18.21
CA VAL A 16 -40.57 1.19 16.94
C VAL A 16 -39.37 2.09 17.17
N LEU A 17 -39.33 2.92 18.22
CA LEU A 17 -38.15 3.74 18.55
C LEU A 17 -36.96 2.92 19.05
N ALA A 18 -37.16 1.76 19.65
CA ALA A 18 -36.10 0.88 20.14
C ALA A 18 -35.32 0.16 19.00
N LEU A 19 -35.85 0.13 17.78
CA LEU A 19 -35.22 -0.53 16.62
C LEU A 19 -34.20 0.36 15.89
N PHE A 20 -34.11 1.63 16.23
CA PHE A 20 -33.15 2.57 15.58
C PHE A 20 -31.87 2.82 16.36
N SER A 21 -31.62 2.10 17.45
CA SER A 21 -30.30 2.13 18.10
C SER A 21 -29.29 1.28 17.32
N GLY A 22 -28.96 1.72 16.11
CA GLY A 22 -27.85 1.20 15.34
C GLY A 22 -26.55 1.56 16.06
N CYS A 23 -25.98 0.62 16.81
CA CYS A 23 -24.64 0.77 17.36
C CYS A 23 -23.64 0.77 16.20
N ALA A 24 -23.11 1.93 15.83
CA ALA A 24 -21.93 2.01 15.01
C ALA A 24 -20.78 1.36 15.81
N LYS A 25 -20.29 0.21 15.35
CA LYS A 25 -19.14 -0.46 15.95
C LYS A 25 -17.89 0.06 15.26
N GLU A 26 -17.19 0.98 15.89
CA GLU A 26 -15.88 1.39 15.46
C GLU A 26 -14.85 0.32 15.87
N SER A 27 -14.07 -0.17 14.92
CA SER A 27 -12.97 -1.08 15.21
C SER A 27 -11.70 -0.57 14.53
N SER A 28 -10.68 -0.28 15.31
CA SER A 28 -9.35 0.02 14.82
C SER A 28 -8.45 -1.20 15.02
N ARG A 29 -7.66 -1.51 14.00
CA ARG A 29 -6.70 -2.61 14.03
C ARG A 29 -5.40 -2.16 13.37
N VAL A 30 -4.27 -2.40 14.05
CA VAL A 30 -2.97 -2.25 13.41
C VAL A 30 -2.85 -3.30 12.30
N VAL A 31 -2.72 -2.85 11.07
CA VAL A 31 -2.48 -3.73 9.93
C VAL A 31 -0.98 -4.01 9.88
N GLN A 32 -0.61 -5.28 10.05
CA GLN A 32 0.78 -5.70 9.87
C GLN A 32 1.12 -5.57 8.38
N THR A 33 2.19 -4.82 8.10
CA THR A 33 2.77 -4.79 6.75
C THR A 33 3.46 -6.13 6.46
N PRO A 34 3.45 -6.61 5.21
CA PRO A 34 4.23 -7.78 4.83
C PRO A 34 5.69 -7.59 5.23
N THR A 35 6.27 -8.60 5.84
CA THR A 35 7.67 -8.59 6.26
C THR A 35 8.51 -9.40 5.29
N VAL A 36 9.73 -8.94 5.05
CA VAL A 36 10.68 -9.66 4.19
C VAL A 36 11.05 -11.00 4.83
N ALA A 37 10.98 -12.09 4.09
CA ALA A 37 11.29 -13.43 4.59
C ALA A 37 12.70 -13.54 5.22
N SER A 38 13.65 -12.73 4.75
CA SER A 38 15.02 -12.66 5.25
C SER A 38 15.17 -12.03 6.66
N LEU A 39 14.11 -11.44 7.24
CA LEU A 39 14.12 -10.92 8.62
C LEU A 39 14.39 -12.02 9.66
N ASN A 40 13.99 -13.25 9.34
CA ASN A 40 14.15 -14.39 10.26
C ASN A 40 15.58 -14.98 10.25
N THR A 41 16.50 -14.41 9.47
CA THR A 41 17.91 -14.87 9.42
C THR A 41 18.79 -13.84 10.09
N ASN A 42 19.47 -14.23 11.19
CA ASN A 42 20.49 -13.40 11.81
C ASN A 42 21.66 -13.21 10.84
N TYR A 43 21.75 -12.03 10.25
CA TYR A 43 22.86 -11.67 9.39
C TYR A 43 23.95 -10.98 10.22
N SER A 44 25.12 -11.61 10.34
CA SER A 44 26.29 -11.08 11.05
C SER A 44 27.41 -10.58 10.13
N GLY A 45 27.19 -10.58 8.82
CA GLY A 45 28.16 -10.10 7.84
C GLY A 45 28.25 -8.59 7.71
N GLU A 46 29.22 -8.11 6.91
CA GLU A 46 29.36 -6.70 6.60
C GLU A 46 28.17 -6.20 5.76
N ARG A 47 27.58 -5.07 6.17
CA ARG A 47 26.46 -4.48 5.44
C ARG A 47 26.95 -3.77 4.19
N ILE A 48 26.39 -4.16 3.06
CA ILE A 48 26.72 -3.55 1.77
C ILE A 48 26.05 -2.17 1.66
N ALA A 49 26.87 -1.13 1.36
CA ALA A 49 26.37 0.22 1.18
C ALA A 49 25.66 0.34 -0.18
N VAL A 50 24.37 0.66 -0.14
CA VAL A 50 23.53 0.84 -1.33
C VAL A 50 22.77 2.15 -1.27
N SER A 51 22.49 2.74 -2.42
CA SER A 51 21.49 3.80 -2.54
C SER A 51 20.36 3.34 -3.46
N VAL A 52 19.16 3.84 -3.21
CA VAL A 52 18.02 3.58 -4.08
C VAL A 52 17.85 4.80 -4.98
N GLY A 53 17.94 4.57 -6.28
CA GLY A 53 17.75 5.56 -7.31
C GLY A 53 16.27 5.74 -7.64
N ARG A 54 16.04 6.38 -8.80
CA ARG A 54 14.65 6.64 -9.24
C ARG A 54 13.95 5.34 -9.63
N PHE A 55 12.67 5.30 -9.30
CA PHE A 55 11.69 4.36 -9.81
C PHE A 55 10.70 5.13 -10.69
N ASN A 56 10.37 4.57 -11.85
CA ASN A 56 9.42 5.19 -12.76
C ASN A 56 8.20 4.30 -12.94
N ASN A 57 7.04 4.93 -13.08
CA ASN A 57 5.83 4.22 -13.50
C ASN A 57 5.81 4.12 -15.03
N GLN A 58 6.10 2.95 -15.57
CA GLN A 58 6.01 2.62 -16.99
C GLN A 58 4.65 2.02 -17.38
N SER A 59 3.78 1.76 -16.38
CA SER A 59 2.45 1.25 -16.63
C SER A 59 1.52 2.35 -17.15
N SER A 60 0.40 1.95 -17.74
CA SER A 60 -0.66 2.89 -18.17
C SER A 60 -1.46 3.48 -16.99
N TYR A 61 -1.29 2.98 -15.78
CA TYR A 61 -2.04 3.41 -14.62
C TYR A 61 -1.56 4.78 -14.11
N ASN A 62 -2.48 5.73 -13.97
CA ASN A 62 -2.21 7.13 -13.63
C ASN A 62 -1.15 7.81 -14.53
N ASN A 63 -1.05 7.34 -15.76
CA ASN A 63 -0.19 7.92 -16.78
C ASN A 63 -1.08 8.52 -17.87
N GLY A 64 -0.85 9.76 -18.29
CA GLY A 64 -1.57 10.39 -19.37
C GLY A 64 -2.15 11.77 -19.03
N VAL A 65 -3.09 12.23 -19.84
CA VAL A 65 -3.64 13.62 -19.86
C VAL A 65 -4.27 14.05 -18.53
N PHE A 66 -4.70 13.09 -17.70
CA PHE A 66 -5.31 13.35 -16.38
C PHE A 66 -4.36 13.14 -15.21
N SER A 67 -3.06 12.91 -15.44
CA SER A 67 -2.08 12.83 -14.39
C SER A 67 -1.60 14.24 -14.02
N ASP A 68 -1.35 14.48 -12.74
CA ASP A 68 -0.79 15.73 -12.24
C ASP A 68 0.73 15.85 -12.49
N GLY A 69 1.31 14.92 -13.26
CA GLY A 69 2.74 14.87 -13.58
C GLY A 69 3.61 14.29 -12.47
N GLU A 70 3.04 13.95 -11.30
CA GLU A 70 3.76 13.29 -10.24
C GLU A 70 3.74 11.76 -10.38
N ASP A 71 4.91 11.14 -10.37
CA ASP A 71 5.06 9.68 -10.36
C ASP A 71 4.86 9.12 -8.95
N ARG A 72 3.62 9.13 -8.49
CA ARG A 72 3.27 8.63 -7.14
C ARG A 72 3.53 7.13 -7.00
N LEU A 73 3.34 6.37 -8.07
CA LEU A 73 3.49 4.91 -8.04
C LEU A 73 4.97 4.51 -7.97
N GLY A 74 5.82 5.15 -8.77
CA GLY A 74 7.27 4.97 -8.69
C GLY A 74 7.83 5.41 -7.35
N ASN A 75 7.43 6.58 -6.84
CA ASN A 75 7.85 7.06 -5.53
C ASN A 75 7.41 6.13 -4.39
N GLN A 76 6.21 5.54 -4.47
CA GLN A 76 5.73 4.57 -3.49
C GLN A 76 6.54 3.27 -3.55
N ALA A 77 6.85 2.77 -4.75
CA ALA A 77 7.68 1.58 -4.95
C ALA A 77 9.10 1.79 -4.39
N GLN A 78 9.70 2.94 -4.63
CA GLN A 78 11.01 3.32 -4.07
C GLN A 78 10.99 3.29 -2.53
N THR A 79 9.97 3.88 -1.91
CA THR A 79 9.83 3.92 -0.44
C THR A 79 9.68 2.53 0.16
N ILE A 80 8.88 1.66 -0.47
CA ILE A 80 8.70 0.28 -0.05
C ILE A 80 10.03 -0.49 -0.13
N LEU A 81 10.77 -0.34 -1.23
CA LEU A 81 12.05 -1.00 -1.39
C LEU A 81 13.08 -0.55 -0.34
N ILE A 82 13.19 0.76 -0.08
CA ILE A 82 14.09 1.29 0.96
C ILE A 82 13.77 0.63 2.31
N SER A 83 12.50 0.60 2.68
CA SER A 83 12.06 -0.01 3.95
C SER A 83 12.37 -1.50 3.99
N SER A 84 12.12 -2.23 2.90
CA SER A 84 12.37 -3.67 2.80
C SER A 84 13.85 -4.00 2.89
N LEU A 85 14.72 -3.27 2.18
CA LEU A 85 16.17 -3.43 2.25
C LEU A 85 16.72 -3.17 3.66
N GLN A 86 16.23 -2.11 4.31
CA GLN A 86 16.64 -1.76 5.67
C GLN A 86 16.25 -2.84 6.66
N GLN A 87 15.05 -3.42 6.51
CA GLN A 87 14.56 -4.50 7.37
C GLN A 87 15.40 -5.78 7.25
N THR A 88 16.01 -6.08 6.10
CA THR A 88 16.85 -7.27 5.94
C THR A 88 18.10 -7.26 6.84
N GLY A 89 18.52 -6.11 7.33
CA GLY A 89 19.78 -5.93 8.09
C GLY A 89 21.06 -6.17 7.28
N ARG A 90 20.96 -6.53 5.99
CA ARG A 90 22.10 -6.87 5.12
C ARG A 90 22.68 -5.68 4.39
N PHE A 91 21.90 -4.59 4.31
CA PHE A 91 22.28 -3.39 3.57
C PHE A 91 22.41 -2.18 4.49
N SER A 92 23.37 -1.32 4.15
CA SER A 92 23.45 0.05 4.67
C SER A 92 22.83 0.96 3.61
N VAL A 93 21.51 1.23 3.76
CA VAL A 93 20.76 2.04 2.79
C VAL A 93 21.08 3.52 3.02
N LEU A 94 21.60 4.17 1.99
CA LEU A 94 22.01 5.59 2.03
C LEU A 94 20.88 6.44 1.45
N ASP A 95 20.36 7.37 2.26
CA ASP A 95 19.38 8.33 1.77
C ASP A 95 20.03 9.37 0.86
N ARG A 96 19.61 9.40 -0.39
CA ARG A 96 20.04 10.38 -1.39
C ARG A 96 18.91 11.32 -1.80
N THR A 97 17.68 10.96 -1.48
CA THR A 97 16.49 11.74 -1.81
C THR A 97 16.42 13.00 -0.95
N ASN A 98 16.75 12.88 0.33
CA ASN A 98 16.61 13.95 1.32
C ASN A 98 17.92 14.71 1.61
N MET A 99 18.92 14.64 0.70
CA MET A 99 20.23 15.26 0.88
C MET A 99 20.17 16.77 1.19
N ARG A 100 19.17 17.47 0.66
CA ARG A 100 18.98 18.89 0.92
C ARG A 100 18.65 19.13 2.41
N ALA A 101 17.65 18.45 2.93
CA ALA A 101 17.26 18.56 4.33
C ALA A 101 18.40 18.14 5.28
N ILE A 102 19.13 17.09 4.93
CA ILE A 102 20.28 16.61 5.69
C ILE A 102 21.41 17.66 5.72
N LYS A 103 21.67 18.36 4.61
CA LYS A 103 22.66 19.45 4.55
C LYS A 103 22.23 20.66 5.39
N GLU A 104 20.95 21.04 5.32
CA GLU A 104 20.41 22.13 6.10
C GLU A 104 20.54 21.84 7.61
N GLU A 105 20.20 20.64 8.05
CA GLU A 105 20.34 20.23 9.45
C GLU A 105 21.80 20.15 9.91
N SER A 106 22.69 19.66 9.05
CA SER A 106 24.14 19.65 9.32
C SER A 106 24.71 21.05 9.50
N ALA A 107 24.24 22.03 8.74
CA ALA A 107 24.64 23.44 8.88
C ALA A 107 24.13 24.03 10.21
N ILE A 108 22.90 23.73 10.61
CA ILE A 108 22.32 24.17 11.88
C ILE A 108 23.10 23.60 13.07
N SER A 109 23.39 22.30 13.02
CA SER A 109 24.11 21.60 14.10
C SER A 109 25.63 21.87 14.09
N LYS A 110 26.13 22.61 13.09
CA LYS A 110 27.57 22.88 12.87
C LYS A 110 28.41 21.59 12.80
N SER A 111 27.80 20.49 12.37
CA SER A 111 28.44 19.20 12.24
C SER A 111 28.95 18.99 10.82
N ALA A 112 30.23 18.64 10.66
CA ALA A 112 30.76 18.27 9.37
C ALA A 112 30.19 16.93 8.91
N GLN A 113 29.67 16.87 7.67
CA GLN A 113 29.17 15.61 7.10
C GLN A 113 30.34 14.74 6.64
N ASN A 114 30.32 13.47 7.04
CA ASN A 114 31.16 12.42 6.49
C ASN A 114 30.29 11.46 5.68
N LEU A 115 30.07 11.78 4.41
CA LEU A 115 29.16 11.05 3.54
C LEU A 115 29.78 9.73 3.08
N LYS A 116 29.12 8.62 3.44
CA LYS A 116 29.48 7.29 2.96
C LYS A 116 29.09 7.15 1.47
N GLY A 117 29.99 6.60 0.64
CA GLY A 117 29.69 6.25 -0.75
C GLY A 117 28.85 4.95 -0.85
N ALA A 118 27.95 4.89 -1.80
CA ALA A 118 27.27 3.65 -2.15
C ALA A 118 28.17 2.81 -3.06
N ARG A 119 28.22 1.49 -2.86
CA ARG A 119 28.85 0.56 -3.79
C ARG A 119 27.94 0.26 -4.97
N TYR A 120 26.64 0.14 -4.71
CA TYR A 120 25.63 -0.11 -5.72
C TYR A 120 24.50 0.90 -5.65
N VAL A 121 23.92 1.18 -6.81
CA VAL A 121 22.64 1.89 -6.93
C VAL A 121 21.59 0.89 -7.37
N ILE A 122 20.44 0.86 -6.68
CA ILE A 122 19.30 0.06 -7.07
C ILE A 122 18.29 0.97 -7.74
N THR A 123 18.00 0.71 -9.00
CA THR A 123 16.95 1.39 -9.78
C THR A 123 15.84 0.43 -10.13
N GLY A 124 14.70 0.93 -10.52
CA GLY A 124 13.60 0.07 -10.92
C GLY A 124 12.47 0.80 -11.62
N ASP A 125 11.55 0.01 -12.14
CA ASP A 125 10.37 0.49 -12.83
C ASP A 125 9.15 -0.35 -12.43
N VAL A 126 8.02 0.31 -12.24
CA VAL A 126 6.72 -0.36 -12.18
C VAL A 126 6.27 -0.57 -13.62
N THR A 127 6.48 -1.77 -14.15
CA THR A 127 6.26 -2.10 -15.56
C THR A 127 4.80 -2.40 -15.86
N GLU A 128 4.10 -2.99 -14.92
CA GLU A 128 2.66 -3.23 -15.01
C GLU A 128 2.00 -2.86 -13.68
N PHE A 129 0.87 -2.22 -13.79
CA PHE A 129 -0.01 -1.96 -12.67
C PHE A 129 -1.44 -1.84 -13.16
N GLY A 130 -2.37 -2.49 -12.47
CA GLY A 130 -3.77 -2.41 -12.82
C GLY A 130 -4.70 -2.74 -11.67
N ARG A 131 -5.95 -2.33 -11.84
CA ARG A 131 -7.05 -2.68 -10.96
C ARG A 131 -8.23 -3.15 -11.78
N LYS A 132 -8.84 -4.24 -11.34
CA LYS A 132 -10.06 -4.77 -11.90
C LYS A 132 -11.12 -4.85 -10.82
N THR A 133 -12.31 -4.37 -11.10
CA THR A 133 -13.46 -4.54 -10.24
C THR A 133 -14.47 -5.41 -10.97
N THR A 134 -14.82 -6.54 -10.39
CA THR A 134 -15.89 -7.44 -10.84
C THR A 134 -17.01 -7.42 -9.83
N GLY A 135 -18.23 -7.38 -10.32
CA GLY A 135 -19.44 -7.49 -9.49
C GLY A 135 -20.34 -8.58 -10.02
N ASP A 136 -20.95 -9.34 -9.13
CA ASP A 136 -22.01 -10.28 -9.45
C ASP A 136 -23.33 -9.88 -8.76
N HIS A 137 -24.43 -10.16 -9.45
CA HIS A 137 -25.77 -9.98 -8.92
C HIS A 137 -26.44 -11.34 -8.92
N GLN A 138 -26.71 -11.89 -7.74
CA GLN A 138 -27.42 -13.14 -7.62
C GLN A 138 -28.93 -12.88 -7.62
N LEU A 139 -29.65 -13.63 -8.48
CA LEU A 139 -31.12 -13.54 -8.65
C LEU A 139 -31.59 -12.07 -8.77
N PHE A 140 -31.12 -11.39 -9.81
CA PHE A 140 -31.46 -9.98 -10.09
C PHE A 140 -31.19 -9.01 -8.91
N GLY A 141 -30.25 -9.37 -8.02
CA GLY A 141 -29.86 -8.56 -6.88
C GLY A 141 -30.71 -8.77 -5.61
N ILE A 142 -31.67 -9.70 -5.62
CA ILE A 142 -32.54 -10.00 -4.48
C ILE A 142 -31.79 -10.76 -3.38
N LEU A 143 -30.89 -11.67 -3.75
CA LEU A 143 -30.10 -12.48 -2.79
C LEU A 143 -28.74 -11.92 -2.43
N GLY A 144 -28.38 -10.75 -2.96
CA GLY A 144 -27.14 -10.05 -2.61
C GLY A 144 -26.34 -9.60 -3.83
N LYS A 145 -25.40 -8.69 -3.55
CA LYS A 145 -24.44 -8.13 -4.51
C LYS A 145 -23.04 -8.42 -4.00
N GLY A 146 -22.22 -9.02 -4.84
CA GLY A 146 -20.81 -9.21 -4.57
C GLY A 146 -19.97 -8.19 -5.36
N LYS A 147 -18.91 -7.68 -4.75
CA LYS A 147 -17.93 -6.84 -5.41
C LYS A 147 -16.53 -7.32 -5.05
N THR A 148 -15.76 -7.67 -6.06
CA THR A 148 -14.37 -8.07 -5.92
C THR A 148 -13.48 -7.05 -6.61
N GLN A 149 -12.48 -6.54 -5.90
CA GLN A 149 -11.44 -5.69 -6.44
C GLN A 149 -10.14 -6.48 -6.46
N THR A 150 -9.56 -6.65 -7.62
CA THR A 150 -8.24 -7.27 -7.80
C THR A 150 -7.26 -6.20 -8.26
N ALA A 151 -6.13 -6.09 -7.60
CA ALA A 151 -5.01 -5.27 -8.04
C ALA A 151 -3.82 -6.17 -8.36
N TYR A 152 -3.07 -5.83 -9.39
CA TYR A 152 -1.85 -6.52 -9.76
C TYR A 152 -0.74 -5.50 -10.02
N SER A 153 0.50 -5.91 -9.78
CA SER A 153 1.68 -5.09 -10.04
C SER A 153 2.85 -5.96 -10.47
N LYS A 154 3.68 -5.40 -11.33
CA LYS A 154 4.96 -5.98 -11.73
C LYS A 154 6.04 -4.92 -11.63
N VAL A 155 7.14 -5.25 -10.96
CA VAL A 155 8.24 -4.32 -10.68
C VAL A 155 9.55 -4.93 -11.14
N ASN A 156 10.29 -4.21 -11.96
CA ASN A 156 11.66 -4.55 -12.32
C ASN A 156 12.64 -3.85 -11.38
N LEU A 157 13.71 -4.54 -11.01
CA LEU A 157 14.81 -4.03 -10.21
C LEU A 157 16.15 -4.29 -10.92
N ASN A 158 17.01 -3.28 -10.96
CA ASN A 158 18.36 -3.37 -11.47
C ASN A 158 19.35 -2.94 -10.40
N ILE A 159 20.39 -3.72 -10.18
CA ILE A 159 21.54 -3.35 -9.33
C ILE A 159 22.68 -2.93 -10.24
N VAL A 160 23.12 -1.70 -10.08
CA VAL A 160 24.16 -1.08 -10.90
C VAL A 160 25.40 -0.84 -10.03
N ASP A 161 26.56 -1.31 -10.46
CA ASP A 161 27.84 -0.99 -9.83
C ASP A 161 28.20 0.48 -10.13
N VAL A 162 28.42 1.27 -9.07
CA VAL A 162 28.69 2.72 -9.19
C VAL A 162 30.01 3.02 -9.91
N ARG A 163 30.98 2.12 -9.83
CA ARG A 163 32.32 2.34 -10.41
C ARG A 163 32.36 2.07 -11.89
N THR A 164 31.62 1.04 -12.35
CA THR A 164 31.65 0.59 -13.74
C THR A 164 30.42 1.02 -14.53
N SER A 165 29.36 1.42 -13.84
CA SER A 165 28.03 1.65 -14.42
C SER A 165 27.40 0.39 -15.04
N GLU A 166 27.91 -0.78 -14.68
CA GLU A 166 27.42 -2.06 -15.16
C GLU A 166 26.20 -2.49 -14.35
N VAL A 167 25.16 -2.98 -15.03
CA VAL A 167 24.04 -3.67 -14.39
C VAL A 167 24.51 -5.07 -14.02
N VAL A 168 24.88 -5.25 -12.76
CA VAL A 168 25.41 -6.54 -12.26
C VAL A 168 24.34 -7.55 -11.91
N PHE A 169 23.11 -7.10 -11.71
CA PHE A 169 21.97 -7.96 -11.44
C PHE A 169 20.67 -7.29 -11.85
N SER A 170 19.75 -8.07 -12.40
CA SER A 170 18.40 -7.64 -12.72
C SER A 170 17.38 -8.72 -12.30
N THR A 171 16.26 -8.29 -11.75
CA THR A 171 15.18 -9.19 -11.36
C THR A 171 13.82 -8.53 -11.55
N GLN A 172 12.77 -9.35 -11.58
CA GLN A 172 11.40 -8.89 -11.66
C GLN A 172 10.56 -9.60 -10.58
N GLY A 173 9.78 -8.80 -9.87
CA GLY A 173 8.76 -9.29 -8.96
C GLY A 173 7.37 -9.00 -9.47
N ALA A 174 6.42 -9.85 -9.09
CA ALA A 174 5.00 -9.65 -9.39
C ALA A 174 4.15 -9.92 -8.15
N GLY A 175 3.11 -9.12 -7.97
CA GLY A 175 2.17 -9.25 -6.87
C GLY A 175 0.73 -9.08 -7.33
N GLU A 176 -0.17 -9.83 -6.71
CA GLU A 176 -1.61 -9.71 -6.89
C GLU A 176 -2.28 -9.67 -5.52
N TYR A 177 -3.28 -8.83 -5.37
CA TYR A 177 -4.05 -8.69 -4.15
C TYR A 177 -5.53 -8.59 -4.47
N GLU A 178 -6.32 -9.46 -3.86
CA GLU A 178 -7.77 -9.48 -4.02
C GLU A 178 -8.48 -9.02 -2.75
N LEU A 179 -9.44 -8.12 -2.91
CA LEU A 179 -10.35 -7.67 -1.88
C LEU A 179 -11.79 -7.98 -2.32
N SER A 180 -12.43 -8.93 -1.65
CA SER A 180 -13.83 -9.27 -1.91
C SER A 180 -14.73 -8.78 -0.77
N ASN A 181 -15.90 -8.24 -1.13
CA ASN A 181 -16.94 -7.88 -0.21
C ASN A 181 -18.29 -8.38 -0.73
N ARG A 182 -19.08 -8.97 0.14
CA ARG A 182 -20.40 -9.50 -0.19
C ARG A 182 -21.47 -8.82 0.67
N GLU A 183 -22.47 -8.29 0.00
CA GLU A 183 -23.69 -7.77 0.60
C GLU A 183 -24.78 -8.83 0.53
N VAL A 184 -25.41 -9.16 1.64
CA VAL A 184 -26.49 -10.15 1.73
C VAL A 184 -27.76 -9.45 2.17
N LEU A 185 -28.83 -9.56 1.39
CA LEU A 185 -30.17 -9.00 1.68
C LEU A 185 -30.18 -7.49 1.97
N GLY A 186 -29.33 -6.72 1.31
CA GLY A 186 -29.25 -5.27 1.49
C GLY A 186 -28.63 -4.82 2.83
N PHE A 187 -28.20 -5.76 3.66
CA PHE A 187 -27.47 -5.51 4.90
C PHE A 187 -25.99 -5.83 4.66
N GLY A 188 -25.20 -4.83 4.39
CA GLY A 188 -23.75 -4.97 4.18
C GLY A 188 -23.15 -3.62 3.87
N GLY A 189 -21.94 -3.40 4.34
CA GLY A 189 -21.19 -2.20 4.01
C GLY A 189 -20.85 -2.19 2.53
N THR A 190 -21.13 -1.09 1.84
CA THR A 190 -20.58 -0.87 0.51
C THR A 190 -19.05 -0.88 0.60
N ALA A 191 -18.39 -1.80 -0.11
CA ALA A 191 -16.94 -1.76 -0.23
C ALA A 191 -16.55 -0.45 -0.90
N GLY A 192 -16.09 0.50 -0.09
CA GLY A 192 -15.46 1.70 -0.57
C GLY A 192 -14.21 1.34 -1.37
N TYR A 193 -13.77 2.25 -2.20
CA TYR A 193 -12.49 2.14 -2.88
C TYR A 193 -11.37 2.06 -1.84
N ASP A 194 -10.67 0.91 -1.75
CA ASP A 194 -9.53 0.79 -0.85
C ASP A 194 -8.32 1.51 -1.45
N SER A 195 -8.07 2.72 -0.97
CA SER A 195 -6.91 3.54 -1.39
C SER A 195 -5.56 2.91 -1.03
N THR A 196 -5.55 1.98 -0.05
CA THR A 196 -4.33 1.30 0.40
C THR A 196 -3.94 0.11 -0.49
N LEU A 197 -4.82 -0.31 -1.39
CA LEU A 197 -4.63 -1.49 -2.23
C LEU A 197 -3.36 -1.38 -3.11
N ASN A 198 -3.03 -0.18 -3.59
CA ASN A 198 -1.81 0.06 -4.37
C ASN A 198 -0.55 -0.29 -3.56
N GLY A 199 -0.46 0.17 -2.33
CA GLY A 199 0.67 -0.11 -1.45
C GLY A 199 0.81 -1.60 -1.14
N LYS A 200 -0.32 -2.29 -0.92
CA LYS A 200 -0.32 -3.73 -0.63
C LYS A 200 0.22 -4.54 -1.81
N VAL A 201 -0.26 -4.27 -3.03
CA VAL A 201 0.17 -5.03 -4.21
C VAL A 201 1.60 -4.70 -4.63
N LEU A 202 2.05 -3.45 -4.49
CA LEU A 202 3.45 -3.08 -4.71
C LEU A 202 4.38 -3.77 -3.70
N SER A 203 3.98 -3.84 -2.44
CA SER A 203 4.72 -4.57 -1.41
C SER A 203 4.93 -6.03 -1.79
N LEU A 204 3.88 -6.71 -2.26
CA LEU A 204 3.97 -8.11 -2.72
C LEU A 204 4.90 -8.28 -3.92
N ALA A 205 4.99 -7.29 -4.80
CA ALA A 205 5.87 -7.33 -5.97
C ALA A 205 7.35 -7.05 -5.65
N ILE A 206 7.64 -6.39 -4.50
CA ILE A 206 8.99 -5.93 -4.13
C ILE A 206 9.65 -6.83 -3.08
N ILE A 207 8.86 -7.49 -2.24
CA ILE A 207 9.34 -8.37 -1.17
C ILE A 207 9.68 -9.76 -1.69
#